data_1e2608a681afe4f4d95a884ec9c4d884
#
_entry.id   1e2608a681afe4f4d95a884ec9c4d884
#
_cell.length_a   1.000
_cell.length_b   1.000
_cell.length_c   1.000
_cell.angle_alpha   90.00
_cell.angle_beta   90.00
_cell.angle_gamma   90.00
#
_symmetry.space_group_name_H-M   'P 1'
#
loop_
_entity.id
_entity.type
_entity.pdbx_description
1 polymer ?
#
loop_
_entity_poly.entity_id
_entity_poly.type
_entity_poly.pdbx_seq_one_letter_code
_entity_poly.pdbx_strand_id
1 'polypeptide(L)'
;MSADERTGSGARQQLAAELAVHGGRIALEYLHRGRRDDARDDTADADIRQRLAARIATMFPDDAVVGAEPGQPGGRSHGLHSWVVAPGEATRSLGRGLPGFGVSIGVLRSGLPYVGAVYDPLARWLFTACAGRGAWLNERPLNATPVSLSRASVVALGSPFEAGLPPFTEEWVRRYRLRSFGSTALHLCYVAMGALDLVHDHRAALVDIAGAAAVVLEAGGVLTGVDGSPVFPARREHLAGEPLAILAGNRASHAEALADVPYLMRA
;
A
#
# COMPACT_ATOMS: atom_id res chain seq x y z
N MET A 1 4.87 21.88 13.10
CA MET A 1 5.47 21.71 11.76
C MET A 1 5.90 23.09 11.25
N SER A 2 7.20 23.26 11.04
CA SER A 2 7.77 24.54 10.56
C SER A 2 7.35 24.87 9.11
N ALA A 3 7.57 26.11 8.64
CA ALA A 3 7.29 26.47 7.25
C ALA A 3 8.16 25.65 6.27
N ASP A 4 9.40 25.37 6.64
CA ASP A 4 10.37 24.58 5.88
C ASP A 4 9.94 23.11 5.76
N GLU A 5 9.41 22.53 6.84
CA GLU A 5 8.82 21.18 6.83
C GLU A 5 7.59 21.08 5.95
N ARG A 6 6.76 22.14 5.88
CA ARG A 6 5.58 22.18 5.00
C ARG A 6 5.98 22.24 3.53
N THR A 7 7.03 22.98 3.19
CA THR A 7 7.54 23.05 1.82
C THR A 7 8.15 21.71 1.40
N GLY A 8 8.94 21.10 2.27
CA GLY A 8 9.57 19.79 2.02
C GLY A 8 8.55 18.64 1.91
N SER A 9 7.46 18.66 2.70
CA SER A 9 6.40 17.64 2.61
C SER A 9 5.60 17.78 1.31
N GLY A 10 5.27 19.00 0.91
CA GLY A 10 4.55 19.26 -0.34
C GLY A 10 5.33 18.82 -1.57
N ALA A 11 6.64 19.11 -1.63
CA ALA A 11 7.49 18.67 -2.72
C ALA A 11 7.60 17.14 -2.81
N ARG A 12 7.72 16.43 -1.66
CA ARG A 12 7.72 14.97 -1.64
C ARG A 12 6.37 14.38 -2.05
N GLN A 13 5.26 14.96 -1.61
CA GLN A 13 3.91 14.54 -2.00
C GLN A 13 3.70 14.70 -3.50
N GLN A 14 4.11 15.84 -4.06
CA GLN A 14 4.03 16.09 -5.49
C GLN A 14 4.86 15.09 -6.28
N LEU A 15 6.12 14.88 -5.90
CA LEU A 15 6.98 13.92 -6.58
C LEU A 15 6.42 12.50 -6.46
N ALA A 16 5.93 12.08 -5.30
CA ALA A 16 5.34 10.74 -5.11
C ALA A 16 4.15 10.52 -6.05
N ALA A 17 3.27 11.52 -6.19
CA ALA A 17 2.13 11.49 -7.11
C ALA A 17 2.57 11.39 -8.59
N GLU A 18 3.54 12.21 -8.99
CA GLU A 18 4.13 12.17 -10.33
C GLU A 18 4.75 10.81 -10.65
N LEU A 19 5.51 10.24 -9.70
CA LEU A 19 6.17 8.95 -9.85
C LEU A 19 5.16 7.80 -9.93
N ALA A 20 4.11 7.80 -9.10
CA ALA A 20 3.07 6.78 -9.15
C ALA A 20 2.36 6.77 -10.52
N VAL A 21 1.99 7.94 -11.04
CA VAL A 21 1.38 8.07 -12.38
C VAL A 21 2.36 7.67 -13.48
N HIS A 22 3.64 8.06 -13.37
CA HIS A 22 4.66 7.71 -14.36
C HIS A 22 4.90 6.20 -14.40
N GLY A 23 5.04 5.55 -13.24
CA GLY A 23 5.16 4.09 -13.12
C GLY A 23 3.96 3.37 -13.72
N GLY A 24 2.75 3.84 -13.44
CA GLY A 24 1.53 3.28 -14.02
C GLY A 24 1.46 3.39 -15.54
N ARG A 25 1.96 4.48 -16.14
CA ARG A 25 2.06 4.61 -17.61
C ARG A 25 3.03 3.61 -18.21
N ILE A 26 4.21 3.46 -17.61
CA ILE A 26 5.21 2.46 -18.05
C ILE A 26 4.58 1.06 -17.96
N ALA A 27 3.92 0.73 -16.88
CA ALA A 27 3.26 -0.56 -16.70
C ALA A 27 2.21 -0.85 -17.79
N LEU A 28 1.38 0.15 -18.14
CA LEU A 28 0.42 0.03 -19.25
C LEU A 28 1.09 -0.20 -20.61
N GLU A 29 2.26 0.40 -20.84
CA GLU A 29 3.03 0.16 -22.07
C GLU A 29 3.48 -1.30 -22.15
N TYR A 30 3.90 -1.91 -21.05
CA TYR A 30 4.24 -3.34 -20.99
C TYR A 30 3.00 -4.21 -21.29
N LEU A 31 1.83 -3.88 -20.72
CA LEU A 31 0.57 -4.57 -21.02
C LEU A 31 0.23 -4.53 -22.52
N HIS A 32 0.30 -3.37 -23.15
CA HIS A 32 -0.04 -3.19 -24.56
C HIS A 32 0.93 -3.91 -25.52
N ARG A 33 2.14 -4.20 -25.08
CA ARG A 33 3.12 -4.99 -25.87
C ARG A 33 2.80 -6.48 -25.95
N GLY A 34 1.69 -6.91 -25.33
CA GLY A 34 1.05 -8.21 -25.57
C GLY A 34 1.81 -9.43 -25.07
N ARG A 35 2.43 -9.39 -23.88
CA ARG A 35 3.29 -10.49 -23.41
C ARG A 35 2.87 -11.03 -22.06
N ARG A 36 2.38 -12.28 -22.09
CA ARG A 36 2.03 -13.14 -20.95
C ARG A 36 3.24 -14.01 -20.55
N ASP A 37 4.25 -13.43 -19.92
CA ASP A 37 5.43 -14.19 -19.52
C ASP A 37 5.86 -13.76 -18.10
N ASP A 38 5.75 -14.66 -17.12
CA ASP A 38 6.05 -14.39 -15.71
C ASP A 38 7.48 -13.84 -15.51
N ALA A 39 8.46 -14.29 -16.30
CA ALA A 39 9.83 -13.81 -16.23
C ALA A 39 10.01 -12.33 -16.69
N ARG A 40 9.02 -11.74 -17.34
CA ARG A 40 9.06 -10.36 -17.83
C ARG A 40 8.33 -9.39 -16.92
N ASP A 41 7.45 -9.88 -16.06
CA ASP A 41 6.81 -9.08 -15.04
C ASP A 41 7.88 -8.59 -14.05
N ASP A 42 8.82 -9.45 -13.66
CA ASP A 42 9.96 -9.09 -12.80
C ASP A 42 10.89 -8.06 -13.48
N THR A 43 11.07 -8.16 -14.80
CA THR A 43 11.89 -7.22 -15.57
C THR A 43 11.23 -5.84 -15.66
N ALA A 44 9.91 -5.79 -15.83
CA ALA A 44 9.17 -4.53 -15.85
C ALA A 44 9.23 -3.83 -14.49
N ASP A 45 9.05 -4.58 -13.41
CA ASP A 45 9.15 -4.06 -12.05
C ASP A 45 10.53 -3.49 -11.74
N ALA A 46 11.59 -4.19 -12.14
CA ALA A 46 12.96 -3.74 -11.95
C ALA A 46 13.24 -2.46 -12.74
N ASP A 47 12.83 -2.38 -14.02
CA ASP A 47 13.00 -1.18 -14.85
C ASP A 47 12.24 0.03 -14.27
N ILE A 48 10.97 -0.16 -13.90
CA ILE A 48 10.17 0.91 -13.29
C ILE A 48 10.84 1.36 -11.98
N ARG A 49 11.20 0.44 -11.10
CA ARG A 49 11.83 0.75 -9.80
C ARG A 49 13.12 1.54 -10.00
N GLN A 50 13.98 1.12 -10.90
CA GLN A 50 15.25 1.80 -11.17
C GLN A 50 15.04 3.24 -11.67
N ARG A 51 14.11 3.45 -12.62
CA ARG A 51 13.81 4.80 -13.14
C ARG A 51 13.24 5.73 -12.08
N LEU A 52 12.32 5.21 -11.26
CA LEU A 52 11.71 6.00 -10.18
C LEU A 52 12.74 6.33 -9.09
N ALA A 53 13.59 5.36 -8.71
CA ALA A 53 14.68 5.58 -7.74
C ALA A 53 15.69 6.63 -8.21
N ALA A 54 16.09 6.60 -9.49
CA ALA A 54 16.99 7.60 -10.06
C ALA A 54 16.40 9.02 -9.99
N ARG A 55 15.09 9.17 -10.24
CA ARG A 55 14.40 10.45 -10.15
C ARG A 55 14.33 10.95 -8.71
N ILE A 56 14.06 10.07 -7.75
CA ILE A 56 14.07 10.40 -6.31
C ILE A 56 15.44 10.89 -5.89
N ALA A 57 16.49 10.15 -6.21
CA ALA A 57 17.87 10.50 -5.85
C ALA A 57 18.33 11.85 -6.44
N THR A 58 17.82 12.21 -7.60
CA THR A 58 18.10 13.52 -8.22
C THR A 58 17.41 14.67 -7.48
N MET A 59 16.15 14.46 -7.05
CA MET A 59 15.34 15.51 -6.42
C MET A 59 15.56 15.61 -4.91
N PHE A 60 15.88 14.48 -4.26
CA PHE A 60 16.08 14.35 -2.83
C PHE A 60 17.35 13.51 -2.54
N PRO A 61 18.53 14.07 -2.79
CA PRO A 61 19.80 13.31 -2.69
C PRO A 61 20.13 12.86 -1.25
N ASP A 62 19.52 13.45 -0.25
CA ASP A 62 19.72 13.10 1.16
C ASP A 62 18.71 12.07 1.68
N ASP A 63 17.67 11.75 0.90
CA ASP A 63 16.70 10.74 1.27
C ASP A 63 17.20 9.33 0.86
N ALA A 64 16.84 8.31 1.65
CA ALA A 64 17.10 6.91 1.28
C ALA A 64 16.01 6.37 0.36
N VAL A 65 16.36 5.37 -0.48
CA VAL A 65 15.39 4.58 -1.24
C VAL A 65 15.50 3.12 -0.78
N VAL A 66 14.41 2.55 -0.29
CA VAL A 66 14.36 1.16 0.18
C VAL A 66 14.50 0.21 -1.00
N GLY A 67 15.37 -0.79 -0.86
CA GLY A 67 15.67 -1.75 -1.93
C GLY A 67 16.68 -1.26 -2.97
N ALA A 68 17.21 -0.04 -2.85
CA ALA A 68 18.37 0.38 -3.62
C ALA A 68 19.65 -0.22 -3.02
N GLU A 69 20.51 -0.78 -3.87
CA GLU A 69 21.78 -1.35 -3.43
C GLU A 69 22.81 -0.27 -3.09
N PRO A 70 23.81 -0.56 -2.21
CA PRO A 70 24.93 0.34 -1.97
C PRO A 70 25.63 0.70 -3.28
N GLY A 71 25.81 2.01 -3.50
CA GLY A 71 26.41 2.52 -4.75
C GLY A 71 25.43 2.84 -5.88
N GLN A 72 24.15 2.46 -5.73
CA GLN A 72 23.07 2.90 -6.63
C GLN A 72 22.46 4.23 -6.17
N PRO A 73 21.78 4.98 -7.06
CA PRO A 73 21.05 6.17 -6.70
C PRO A 73 20.06 5.88 -5.56
N GLY A 74 20.16 6.64 -4.46
CA GLY A 74 19.32 6.43 -3.26
C GLY A 74 19.77 5.32 -2.32
N GLY A 75 20.86 4.59 -2.60
CA GLY A 75 21.40 3.49 -1.78
C GLY A 75 22.03 3.91 -0.44
N ARG A 76 21.54 5.00 0.18
CA ARG A 76 21.92 5.41 1.53
C ARG A 76 21.19 4.57 2.58
N SER A 77 21.90 4.06 3.55
CA SER A 77 21.34 3.20 4.58
C SER A 77 20.54 3.94 5.67
N HIS A 78 20.68 5.26 5.79
CA HIS A 78 20.05 6.07 6.85
C HIS A 78 19.79 7.51 6.38
N GLY A 79 18.53 7.92 6.48
CA GLY A 79 18.06 9.29 6.28
C GLY A 79 16.81 9.53 7.13
N LEU A 80 16.49 10.80 7.38
CA LEU A 80 15.23 11.16 8.05
C LEU A 80 14.01 10.66 7.26
N HIS A 81 14.13 10.65 5.92
CA HIS A 81 13.11 10.17 5.01
C HIS A 81 13.63 8.95 4.23
N SER A 82 12.76 7.95 4.08
CA SER A 82 13.01 6.76 3.29
C SER A 82 11.87 6.58 2.29
N TRP A 83 12.20 6.56 1.00
CA TRP A 83 11.25 6.28 -0.06
C TRP A 83 11.10 4.78 -0.25
N VAL A 84 9.87 4.34 -0.34
CA VAL A 84 9.48 2.95 -0.57
C VAL A 84 8.76 2.90 -1.91
N VAL A 85 9.29 2.16 -2.87
CA VAL A 85 8.78 2.11 -4.25
C VAL A 85 8.32 0.69 -4.56
N ALA A 86 7.01 0.51 -4.72
CA ALA A 86 6.40 -0.73 -5.22
C ALA A 86 5.82 -0.46 -6.63
N PRO A 87 6.55 -0.82 -7.69
CA PRO A 87 6.17 -0.45 -9.06
C PRO A 87 4.98 -1.22 -9.60
N GLY A 88 4.65 -2.37 -9.01
CA GLY A 88 3.59 -3.21 -9.53
C GLY A 88 3.21 -4.33 -8.59
N GLU A 89 2.53 -4.01 -7.50
CA GLU A 89 1.82 -5.06 -6.78
C GLU A 89 0.75 -5.62 -7.72
N ALA A 90 0.78 -6.95 -7.93
CA ALA A 90 -0.09 -7.65 -8.88
C ALA A 90 0.24 -7.43 -10.39
N THR A 91 1.51 -7.29 -10.75
CA THR A 91 1.96 -7.32 -12.16
C THR A 91 1.45 -8.55 -12.92
N ARG A 92 1.31 -9.69 -12.24
CA ARG A 92 0.66 -10.89 -12.79
C ARG A 92 -0.79 -10.63 -13.24
N SER A 93 -1.54 -9.79 -12.53
CA SER A 93 -2.88 -9.38 -12.92
C SER A 93 -2.81 -8.49 -14.16
N LEU A 94 -1.86 -7.56 -14.19
CA LEU A 94 -1.64 -6.68 -15.33
C LEU A 94 -1.30 -7.48 -16.59
N GLY A 95 -0.37 -8.43 -16.53
CA GLY A 95 0.01 -9.30 -17.65
C GLY A 95 -1.14 -10.14 -18.22
N ARG A 96 -2.18 -10.36 -17.41
CA ARG A 96 -3.43 -11.06 -17.80
C ARG A 96 -4.57 -10.13 -18.19
N GLY A 97 -4.35 -8.81 -18.16
CA GLY A 97 -5.39 -7.81 -18.43
C GLY A 97 -6.47 -7.73 -17.35
N LEU A 98 -6.17 -8.19 -16.12
CA LEU A 98 -7.09 -8.10 -14.99
C LEU A 98 -6.94 -6.76 -14.27
N PRO A 99 -8.04 -6.16 -13.76
CA PRO A 99 -7.96 -5.00 -12.88
C PRO A 99 -7.32 -5.38 -11.53
N GLY A 100 -7.01 -4.38 -10.70
CA GLY A 100 -6.44 -4.58 -9.38
C GLY A 100 -4.91 -4.49 -9.37
N PHE A 101 -4.33 -3.78 -10.32
CA PHE A 101 -2.93 -3.41 -10.37
C PHE A 101 -2.73 -1.96 -9.92
N GLY A 102 -1.73 -1.71 -9.08
CA GLY A 102 -1.41 -0.36 -8.61
C GLY A 102 0.08 -0.13 -8.45
N VAL A 103 0.52 1.11 -8.66
CA VAL A 103 1.87 1.59 -8.34
C VAL A 103 1.80 2.34 -7.02
N SER A 104 2.56 1.89 -6.03
CA SER A 104 2.59 2.45 -4.68
C SER A 104 3.93 3.12 -4.39
N ILE A 105 3.88 4.39 -3.98
CA ILE A 105 5.03 5.19 -3.55
C ILE A 105 4.76 5.66 -2.13
N GLY A 106 5.58 5.24 -1.19
CA GLY A 106 5.56 5.70 0.20
C GLY A 106 6.78 6.52 0.53
N VAL A 107 6.64 7.52 1.40
CA VAL A 107 7.75 8.15 2.10
C VAL A 107 7.54 7.92 3.59
N LEU A 108 8.49 7.27 4.22
CA LEU A 108 8.54 7.11 5.67
C LEU A 108 9.41 8.21 6.27
N ARG A 109 8.97 8.82 7.37
CA ARG A 109 9.77 9.74 8.18
C ARG A 109 10.05 9.09 9.53
N SER A 110 11.31 8.80 9.82
CA SER A 110 11.69 8.03 11.02
C SER A 110 10.90 6.72 11.15
N GLY A 111 10.67 6.03 10.03
CA GLY A 111 9.92 4.77 9.99
C GLY A 111 8.40 4.92 10.02
N LEU A 112 7.84 6.12 10.19
CA LEU A 112 6.40 6.37 10.20
C LEU A 112 5.90 6.80 8.82
N PRO A 113 4.68 6.40 8.38
CA PRO A 113 4.07 6.88 7.14
C PRO A 113 3.97 8.40 7.14
N TYR A 114 4.57 9.03 6.12
CA TYR A 114 4.64 10.48 6.02
C TYR A 114 3.97 11.02 4.75
N VAL A 115 4.27 10.41 3.60
CA VAL A 115 3.62 10.69 2.32
C VAL A 115 3.24 9.35 1.69
N GLY A 116 2.09 9.31 1.05
CA GLY A 116 1.64 8.18 0.24
C GLY A 116 1.09 8.63 -1.10
N ALA A 117 1.41 7.89 -2.16
CA ALA A 117 0.76 7.98 -3.45
C ALA A 117 0.56 6.59 -4.03
N VAL A 118 -0.69 6.23 -4.34
CA VAL A 118 -1.03 4.96 -4.99
C VAL A 118 -1.84 5.26 -6.24
N TYR A 119 -1.42 4.72 -7.38
CA TYR A 119 -2.09 4.96 -8.64
C TYR A 119 -2.59 3.65 -9.26
N ASP A 120 -3.90 3.57 -9.48
CA ASP A 120 -4.53 2.55 -10.34
C ASP A 120 -4.60 3.09 -11.76
N PRO A 121 -3.79 2.58 -12.71
CA PRO A 121 -3.73 3.13 -14.06
C PRO A 121 -4.95 2.76 -14.92
N LEU A 122 -5.67 1.69 -14.60
CA LEU A 122 -6.86 1.28 -15.33
C LEU A 122 -8.08 2.12 -14.93
N ALA A 123 -8.27 2.36 -13.64
CA ALA A 123 -9.32 3.23 -13.13
C ALA A 123 -8.96 4.71 -13.24
N ARG A 124 -7.70 5.05 -13.47
CA ARG A 124 -7.13 6.41 -13.38
C ARG A 124 -7.38 7.06 -12.03
N TRP A 125 -7.25 6.26 -10.98
CA TRP A 125 -7.41 6.70 -9.60
C TRP A 125 -6.05 6.94 -8.96
N LEU A 126 -5.81 8.18 -8.58
CA LEU A 126 -4.62 8.57 -7.83
C LEU A 126 -5.03 8.89 -6.38
N PHE A 127 -4.65 8.00 -5.49
CA PHE A 127 -4.76 8.20 -4.05
C PHE A 127 -3.50 8.90 -3.56
N THR A 128 -3.65 9.99 -2.81
CA THR A 128 -2.53 10.71 -2.20
C THR A 128 -2.81 11.04 -0.75
N ALA A 129 -1.75 11.07 0.06
CA ALA A 129 -1.83 11.51 1.44
C ALA A 129 -0.53 12.17 1.90
N CYS A 130 -0.64 13.04 2.90
CA CYS A 130 0.50 13.59 3.61
C CYS A 130 0.14 13.76 5.08
N ALA A 131 1.03 13.34 5.97
CA ALA A 131 0.81 13.34 7.42
C ALA A 131 0.31 14.70 7.94
N GLY A 132 -0.83 14.67 8.63
CA GLY A 132 -1.54 15.85 9.16
C GLY A 132 -2.17 16.75 8.12
N ARG A 133 -2.30 16.29 6.87
CA ARG A 133 -2.91 17.05 5.78
C ARG A 133 -4.09 16.34 5.11
N GLY A 134 -4.39 15.10 5.54
CA GLY A 134 -5.47 14.29 5.03
C GLY A 134 -5.09 13.45 3.81
N ALA A 135 -6.09 12.74 3.27
CA ALA A 135 -5.96 11.89 2.11
C ALA A 135 -6.96 12.28 1.01
N TRP A 136 -6.60 12.01 -0.25
CA TRP A 136 -7.41 12.36 -1.43
C TRP A 136 -7.43 11.22 -2.45
N LEU A 137 -8.56 11.07 -3.15
CA LEU A 137 -8.67 10.37 -4.42
C LEU A 137 -8.81 11.40 -5.53
N ASN A 138 -7.79 11.53 -6.37
CA ASN A 138 -7.67 12.64 -7.32
C ASN A 138 -7.76 13.98 -6.54
N GLU A 139 -8.83 14.74 -6.72
CA GLU A 139 -9.06 16.02 -6.02
C GLU A 139 -10.11 15.91 -4.89
N ARG A 140 -10.71 14.71 -4.67
CA ARG A 140 -11.74 14.51 -3.65
C ARG A 140 -11.10 14.09 -2.33
N PRO A 141 -11.40 14.78 -1.21
CA PRO A 141 -10.95 14.35 0.10
C PRO A 141 -11.56 12.98 0.46
N LEU A 142 -10.78 12.14 1.13
CA LEU A 142 -11.19 10.83 1.60
C LEU A 142 -11.49 10.88 3.10
N ASN A 143 -12.46 10.06 3.50
CA ASN A 143 -12.80 9.83 4.90
C ASN A 143 -13.31 8.39 5.06
N ALA A 144 -12.57 7.59 5.80
CA ALA A 144 -12.98 6.24 6.20
C ALA A 144 -14.05 6.33 7.30
N THR A 145 -15.31 6.60 6.91
CA THR A 145 -16.43 6.76 7.84
C THR A 145 -16.62 5.48 8.66
N PRO A 146 -16.68 5.57 10.00
CA PRO A 146 -16.91 4.41 10.85
C PRO A 146 -18.26 3.75 10.56
N VAL A 147 -18.23 2.49 10.16
CA VAL A 147 -19.40 1.64 9.91
C VAL A 147 -19.12 0.28 10.52
N SER A 148 -20.05 -0.19 11.36
CA SER A 148 -19.98 -1.52 11.98
C SER A 148 -20.12 -2.63 10.94
N LEU A 149 -19.50 -3.77 11.21
CA LEU A 149 -19.58 -4.94 10.34
C LEU A 149 -21.00 -5.51 10.32
N SER A 150 -21.45 -5.92 9.15
CA SER A 150 -22.76 -6.52 8.91
C SER A 150 -22.67 -7.52 7.76
N ARG A 151 -23.75 -8.24 7.48
CA ARG A 151 -23.82 -9.12 6.30
C ARG A 151 -23.69 -8.39 4.96
N ALA A 152 -23.87 -7.08 4.95
CA ALA A 152 -23.67 -6.25 3.77
C ALA A 152 -22.23 -5.80 3.58
N SER A 153 -21.38 -5.92 4.63
CA SER A 153 -19.99 -5.47 4.60
C SER A 153 -19.18 -6.17 3.53
N VAL A 154 -18.30 -5.40 2.91
CA VAL A 154 -17.38 -5.86 1.87
C VAL A 154 -15.98 -5.96 2.47
N VAL A 155 -15.45 -7.18 2.52
CA VAL A 155 -14.16 -7.50 3.13
C VAL A 155 -13.18 -7.97 2.06
N ALA A 156 -11.95 -7.49 2.07
CA ALA A 156 -10.92 -8.01 1.19
C ALA A 156 -9.93 -8.91 1.93
N LEU A 157 -9.51 -9.98 1.25
CA LEU A 157 -8.49 -10.91 1.72
C LEU A 157 -7.32 -10.95 0.74
N GLY A 158 -6.10 -10.87 1.27
CA GLY A 158 -4.88 -11.17 0.52
C GLY A 158 -4.78 -12.66 0.22
N SER A 159 -4.35 -13.02 -0.99
CA SER A 159 -4.19 -14.41 -1.44
C SER A 159 -2.85 -14.57 -2.18
N PRO A 160 -2.27 -15.81 -2.30
CA PRO A 160 -2.79 -17.11 -1.88
C PRO A 160 -2.56 -17.41 -0.39
N PHE A 161 -3.36 -18.34 0.17
CA PHE A 161 -3.19 -18.86 1.53
C PHE A 161 -2.43 -20.20 1.51
N GLU A 162 -1.15 -20.16 1.33
CA GLU A 162 -0.31 -21.37 1.18
C GLU A 162 -0.29 -22.26 2.42
N ALA A 163 -0.38 -21.68 3.63
CA ALA A 163 -0.42 -22.38 4.91
C ALA A 163 -1.84 -22.76 5.38
N GLY A 164 -2.86 -22.58 4.51
CA GLY A 164 -4.27 -22.76 4.86
C GLY A 164 -4.93 -21.46 5.35
N LEU A 165 -6.26 -21.47 5.36
CA LEU A 165 -7.04 -20.32 5.84
C LEU A 165 -7.00 -20.25 7.36
N PRO A 166 -6.67 -19.11 7.98
CA PRO A 166 -6.90 -18.91 9.39
C PRO A 166 -8.39 -19.13 9.76
N PRO A 167 -8.71 -19.72 10.91
CA PRO A 167 -10.11 -20.02 11.29
C PRO A 167 -11.06 -18.82 11.21
N PHE A 168 -10.59 -17.63 11.58
CA PHE A 168 -11.41 -16.41 11.49
C PHE A 168 -11.75 -16.02 10.04
N THR A 169 -10.90 -16.34 9.06
CA THR A 169 -11.18 -16.05 7.65
C THR A 169 -12.27 -16.95 7.09
N GLU A 170 -12.38 -18.21 7.54
CA GLU A 170 -13.49 -19.08 7.16
C GLU A 170 -14.84 -18.50 7.61
N GLU A 171 -14.90 -17.99 8.83
CA GLU A 171 -16.12 -17.36 9.35
C GLU A 171 -16.43 -16.09 8.56
N TRP A 172 -15.43 -15.29 8.21
CA TRP A 172 -15.64 -14.09 7.39
C TRP A 172 -16.15 -14.41 5.99
N VAL A 173 -15.66 -15.50 5.36
CA VAL A 173 -16.19 -16.02 4.09
C VAL A 173 -17.68 -16.31 4.16
N ARG A 174 -18.18 -16.80 5.29
CA ARG A 174 -19.61 -17.11 5.50
C ARG A 174 -20.44 -15.87 5.83
N ARG A 175 -19.85 -14.86 6.49
CA ARG A 175 -20.57 -13.70 7.02
C ARG A 175 -20.61 -12.51 6.09
N TYR A 176 -19.53 -12.27 5.32
CA TYR A 176 -19.30 -11.02 4.58
C TYR A 176 -19.18 -11.25 3.07
N ARG A 177 -19.27 -10.16 2.32
CA ARG A 177 -19.05 -10.17 0.87
C ARG A 177 -17.57 -10.03 0.58
N LEU A 178 -16.90 -11.11 0.14
CA LEU A 178 -15.47 -11.11 -0.07
C LEU A 178 -15.05 -10.55 -1.41
N ARG A 179 -13.87 -9.94 -1.41
CA ARG A 179 -13.13 -9.52 -2.60
C ARG A 179 -11.66 -9.90 -2.45
N SER A 180 -11.00 -10.15 -3.57
CA SER A 180 -9.55 -10.24 -3.68
C SER A 180 -9.16 -9.66 -5.03
N PHE A 181 -8.61 -8.45 -5.04
CA PHE A 181 -8.21 -7.76 -6.27
C PHE A 181 -6.72 -7.97 -6.60
N GLY A 182 -5.97 -8.65 -5.71
CA GLY A 182 -4.57 -8.99 -5.92
C GLY A 182 -3.58 -7.89 -5.52
N SER A 183 -4.02 -6.69 -5.16
CA SER A 183 -3.17 -5.59 -4.68
C SER A 183 -3.57 -5.17 -3.28
N THR A 184 -2.68 -5.38 -2.30
CA THR A 184 -2.90 -4.95 -0.92
C THR A 184 -2.90 -3.43 -0.81
N ALA A 185 -2.05 -2.74 -1.58
CA ALA A 185 -2.07 -1.28 -1.64
C ALA A 185 -3.43 -0.74 -2.09
N LEU A 186 -4.04 -1.30 -3.13
CA LEU A 186 -5.38 -0.89 -3.57
C LEU A 186 -6.46 -1.27 -2.57
N HIS A 187 -6.39 -2.45 -1.95
CA HIS A 187 -7.32 -2.83 -0.87
C HIS A 187 -7.33 -1.77 0.25
N LEU A 188 -6.15 -1.34 0.70
CA LEU A 188 -6.01 -0.29 1.71
C LEU A 188 -6.59 1.05 1.24
N CYS A 189 -6.32 1.44 0.00
CA CYS A 189 -6.91 2.64 -0.59
C CYS A 189 -8.44 2.56 -0.68
N TYR A 190 -8.99 1.38 -0.94
CA TYR A 190 -10.45 1.17 -0.96
C TYR A 190 -11.07 1.22 0.43
N VAL A 191 -10.34 0.87 1.49
CA VAL A 191 -10.76 1.19 2.87
C VAL A 191 -10.82 2.70 3.08
N ALA A 192 -9.79 3.41 2.66
CA ALA A 192 -9.73 4.87 2.82
C ALA A 192 -10.88 5.61 2.12
N MET A 193 -11.38 5.07 1.00
CA MET A 193 -12.52 5.63 0.27
C MET A 193 -13.89 5.06 0.69
N GLY A 194 -13.92 4.12 1.64
CA GLY A 194 -15.15 3.50 2.14
C GLY A 194 -15.77 2.46 1.21
N ALA A 195 -15.04 1.97 0.22
CA ALA A 195 -15.50 0.90 -0.68
C ALA A 195 -15.30 -0.50 -0.08
N LEU A 196 -14.33 -0.65 0.81
CA LEU A 196 -14.12 -1.82 1.65
C LEU A 196 -14.26 -1.44 3.12
N ASP A 197 -14.92 -2.29 3.89
CA ASP A 197 -15.07 -2.11 5.34
C ASP A 197 -13.86 -2.63 6.11
N LEU A 198 -13.25 -3.73 5.59
CA LEU A 198 -12.15 -4.42 6.24
C LEU A 198 -11.23 -5.06 5.21
N VAL A 199 -9.95 -5.11 5.54
CA VAL A 199 -8.90 -5.81 4.77
C VAL A 199 -8.06 -6.64 5.72
N HIS A 200 -7.83 -7.89 5.35
CA HIS A 200 -6.81 -8.74 5.97
C HIS A 200 -5.88 -9.26 4.88
N ASP A 201 -4.58 -9.12 5.12
CA ASP A 201 -3.55 -9.78 4.34
C ASP A 201 -2.58 -10.45 5.30
N HIS A 202 -2.39 -11.77 5.15
CA HIS A 202 -1.55 -12.56 6.04
C HIS A 202 -0.06 -12.49 5.68
N ARG A 203 0.29 -11.93 4.52
CA ARG A 203 1.66 -11.87 3.98
C ARG A 203 1.95 -10.56 3.26
N ALA A 204 1.39 -9.46 3.73
CA ALA A 204 1.67 -8.14 3.16
C ALA A 204 3.17 -7.83 3.23
N ALA A 205 3.75 -7.34 2.15
CA ALA A 205 5.09 -6.78 2.19
C ALA A 205 5.01 -5.29 2.58
N LEU A 206 5.92 -4.84 3.45
CA LEU A 206 5.95 -3.44 3.84
C LEU A 206 6.13 -2.50 2.65
N VAL A 207 6.88 -2.94 1.63
CA VAL A 207 7.08 -2.17 0.40
C VAL A 207 5.77 -1.90 -0.34
N ASP A 208 4.82 -2.84 -0.32
CA ASP A 208 3.55 -2.71 -1.01
C ASP A 208 2.60 -1.77 -0.25
N ILE A 209 2.63 -1.83 1.07
CA ILE A 209 1.67 -1.10 1.91
C ILE A 209 2.12 0.30 2.36
N ALA A 210 3.42 0.64 2.26
CA ALA A 210 3.95 1.88 2.84
C ALA A 210 3.25 3.14 2.31
N GLY A 211 2.98 3.23 1.01
CA GLY A 211 2.25 4.35 0.41
C GLY A 211 0.78 4.35 0.81
N ALA A 212 0.12 3.20 0.73
CA ALA A 212 -1.28 3.05 1.07
C ALA A 212 -1.56 3.22 2.58
N ALA A 213 -0.60 2.90 3.44
CA ALA A 213 -0.71 3.12 4.88
C ALA A 213 -0.92 4.60 5.21
N ALA A 214 -0.15 5.51 4.57
CA ALA A 214 -0.36 6.95 4.74
C ALA A 214 -1.79 7.34 4.30
N VAL A 215 -2.30 6.76 3.21
CA VAL A 215 -3.65 7.05 2.70
C VAL A 215 -4.73 6.59 3.69
N VAL A 216 -4.64 5.36 4.20
CA VAL A 216 -5.60 4.83 5.18
C VAL A 216 -5.61 5.65 6.46
N LEU A 217 -4.42 5.91 7.02
CA LEU A 217 -4.30 6.61 8.30
C LEU A 217 -4.78 8.06 8.21
N GLU A 218 -4.43 8.76 7.14
CA GLU A 218 -4.85 10.16 6.91
C GLU A 218 -6.34 10.27 6.54
N ALA A 219 -6.96 9.22 6.00
CA ALA A 219 -8.40 9.14 5.82
C ALA A 219 -9.15 8.81 7.12
N GLY A 220 -8.46 8.58 8.25
CA GLY A 220 -9.05 8.23 9.54
C GLY A 220 -9.35 6.74 9.72
N GLY A 221 -8.86 5.88 8.84
CA GLY A 221 -8.86 4.43 9.01
C GLY A 221 -7.81 3.96 10.02
N VAL A 222 -7.77 2.65 10.25
CA VAL A 222 -6.86 1.96 11.17
C VAL A 222 -6.11 0.88 10.41
N LEU A 223 -4.82 0.71 10.70
CA LEU A 223 -3.95 -0.34 10.19
C LEU A 223 -3.09 -0.88 11.32
N THR A 224 -3.21 -2.16 11.61
CA THR A 224 -2.42 -2.87 12.64
C THR A 224 -1.96 -4.24 12.12
N GLY A 225 -1.13 -4.93 12.89
CA GLY A 225 -1.02 -6.36 12.80
C GLY A 225 -2.36 -7.04 13.10
N VAL A 226 -2.53 -8.28 12.67
CA VAL A 226 -3.73 -9.08 12.93
C VAL A 226 -3.97 -9.30 14.43
N ASP A 227 -2.93 -9.20 15.24
CA ASP A 227 -2.94 -9.26 16.71
C ASP A 227 -3.18 -7.88 17.38
N GLY A 228 -3.39 -6.83 16.60
CA GLY A 228 -3.54 -5.46 17.07
C GLY A 228 -2.22 -4.73 17.30
N SER A 229 -1.07 -5.37 17.10
CA SER A 229 0.23 -4.73 17.26
C SER A 229 0.46 -3.63 16.22
N PRO A 230 1.24 -2.57 16.53
CA PRO A 230 1.57 -1.54 15.57
C PRO A 230 2.42 -2.09 14.41
N VAL A 231 2.03 -1.80 13.18
CA VAL A 231 2.83 -2.06 11.96
C VAL A 231 3.95 -1.01 11.81
N PHE A 232 3.71 0.19 12.28
CA PHE A 232 4.66 1.29 12.23
C PHE A 232 5.03 1.75 13.65
N PRO A 233 6.27 2.26 13.88
CA PRO A 233 7.32 2.54 12.88
C PRO A 233 7.85 1.27 12.21
N ALA A 234 8.19 1.40 10.92
CA ALA A 234 8.70 0.31 10.10
C ALA A 234 9.97 -0.29 10.71
N ARG A 235 9.99 -1.61 10.90
CA ARG A 235 11.15 -2.34 11.42
C ARG A 235 12.07 -2.73 10.27
N ARG A 236 13.35 -2.96 10.60
CA ARG A 236 14.38 -3.29 9.61
C ARG A 236 14.09 -4.60 8.88
N GLU A 237 13.61 -5.60 9.60
CA GLU A 237 13.23 -6.91 9.06
C GLU A 237 12.12 -6.79 8.01
N HIS A 238 11.10 -5.96 8.26
CA HIS A 238 10.00 -5.75 7.32
C HIS A 238 10.45 -4.96 6.07
N LEU A 239 11.39 -4.02 6.24
CA LEU A 239 12.02 -3.34 5.11
C LEU A 239 12.91 -4.29 4.28
N ALA A 240 13.42 -5.36 4.90
CA ALA A 240 14.18 -6.42 4.24
C ALA A 240 13.30 -7.51 3.60
N GLY A 241 11.97 -7.38 3.67
CA GLY A 241 11.02 -8.27 3.00
C GLY A 241 10.36 -9.31 3.91
N GLU A 242 10.56 -9.26 5.24
CA GLU A 242 9.79 -10.13 6.14
C GLU A 242 8.30 -9.77 6.07
N PRO A 243 7.42 -10.77 5.80
CA PRO A 243 6.00 -10.52 5.60
C PRO A 243 5.30 -10.12 6.91
N LEU A 244 4.23 -9.36 6.77
CA LEU A 244 3.36 -8.88 7.83
C LEU A 244 1.95 -9.44 7.66
N ALA A 245 1.38 -9.98 8.75
CA ALA A 245 -0.05 -10.23 8.79
C ALA A 245 -0.77 -8.96 9.26
N ILE A 246 -1.49 -8.30 8.38
CA ILE A 246 -2.13 -7.01 8.65
C ILE A 246 -3.65 -7.10 8.70
N LEU A 247 -4.24 -6.19 9.47
CA LEU A 247 -5.66 -5.91 9.54
C LEU A 247 -5.88 -4.41 9.36
N ALA A 248 -6.73 -4.02 8.42
CA ALA A 248 -7.06 -2.62 8.18
C ALA A 248 -8.55 -2.43 7.94
N GLY A 249 -9.09 -1.30 8.40
CA GLY A 249 -10.52 -1.00 8.23
C GLY A 249 -10.85 0.42 8.67
N ASN A 250 -12.12 0.80 8.55
CA ASN A 250 -12.60 1.94 9.30
C ASN A 250 -12.56 1.62 10.82
N ARG A 251 -12.63 2.63 11.69
CA ARG A 251 -12.42 2.44 13.13
C ARG A 251 -13.37 1.43 13.77
N ALA A 252 -14.63 1.36 13.33
CA ALA A 252 -15.62 0.47 13.90
C ALA A 252 -15.39 -0.97 13.43
N SER A 253 -15.30 -1.19 12.11
CA SER A 253 -15.09 -2.52 11.54
C SER A 253 -13.76 -3.14 11.98
N HIS A 254 -12.68 -2.35 12.07
CA HIS A 254 -11.40 -2.81 12.58
C HIS A 254 -11.48 -3.28 14.03
N ALA A 255 -12.12 -2.48 14.92
CA ALA A 255 -12.25 -2.84 16.33
C ALA A 255 -13.07 -4.12 16.53
N GLU A 256 -14.17 -4.28 15.80
CA GLU A 256 -14.99 -5.48 15.83
C GLU A 256 -14.23 -6.71 15.32
N ALA A 257 -13.54 -6.60 14.17
CA ALA A 257 -12.76 -7.69 13.64
C ALA A 257 -11.60 -8.10 14.55
N LEU A 258 -10.93 -7.12 15.17
CA LEU A 258 -9.84 -7.37 16.11
C LEU A 258 -10.34 -8.09 17.38
N ALA A 259 -11.57 -7.86 17.80
CA ALA A 259 -12.18 -8.59 18.93
C ALA A 259 -12.56 -10.03 18.55
N ASP A 260 -12.95 -10.27 17.30
CA ASP A 260 -13.34 -11.60 16.80
C ASP A 260 -12.10 -12.52 16.58
N VAL A 261 -10.96 -11.98 16.13
CA VAL A 261 -9.77 -12.76 15.76
C VAL A 261 -9.27 -13.66 16.89
N PRO A 262 -9.04 -13.21 18.14
CA PRO A 262 -8.57 -14.08 19.22
C PRO A 262 -9.57 -15.18 19.61
N TYR A 263 -10.87 -14.90 19.48
CA TYR A 263 -11.92 -15.87 19.75
C TYR A 263 -11.91 -17.00 18.72
N LEU A 264 -11.83 -16.64 17.45
CA LEU A 264 -11.85 -17.58 16.34
C LEU A 264 -10.52 -18.34 16.15
N MET A 265 -9.40 -17.83 16.70
CA MET A 265 -8.12 -18.54 16.72
C MET A 265 -8.06 -19.66 17.78
N ARG A 266 -9.01 -19.69 18.72
CA ARG A 266 -9.08 -20.70 19.79
C ARG A 266 -10.13 -21.80 19.52
N ALA A 267 -10.97 -21.59 18.53
CA ALA A 267 -12.01 -22.55 18.11
C ALA A 267 -11.46 -23.53 17.06
#